data_01609126777c7f5bcedc32e8d379f122
#
_entry.id   01609126777c7f5bcedc32e8d379f122
#
_cell.length_a   1.000
_cell.length_b   1.000
_cell.length_c   1.000
_cell.angle_alpha   90.00
_cell.angle_beta   90.00
_cell.angle_gamma   90.00
#
_symmetry.space_group_name_H-M   'P 1'
#
loop_
_entity.id
_entity.type
_entity.pdbx_description
1 polymer ?
#
loop_
_entity_poly.entity_id
_entity_poly.type
_entity_poly.pdbx_seq_one_letter_code
_entity_poly.pdbx_strand_id
1 'polypeptide(L)'
;MLKIVCRSLLLLPTFAFAADLPEMVIGEVSTKPGISLIFEGAIKDDVQPSQAFGLESESDIHIEVVATWNEAAPRGAVVGGFVPYLDITAVIKNQDSAEEIVVRLDPHLNMSDNFHYARNTKLPGAKDGVYTVTFSVRGPEAADVGIHYDWREEVGEKLFDGGIFKFTDLDFLDIAESRRR
;
A
#
# COMPACT_ATOMS: atom_id res chain seq x y z
N MET A 1 45.09 50.01 -23.97
CA MET A 1 43.81 49.81 -23.20
C MET A 1 43.28 48.41 -23.53
N LEU A 2 43.50 47.45 -22.69
CA LEU A 2 43.08 46.03 -22.86
C LEU A 2 41.68 45.85 -22.22
N LYS A 3 40.65 45.57 -23.01
CA LYS A 3 39.29 45.30 -22.50
C LYS A 3 39.20 43.81 -22.16
N ILE A 4 39.13 43.54 -20.85
CA ILE A 4 38.85 42.19 -20.31
C ILE A 4 37.31 42.01 -20.38
N VAL A 5 36.88 41.06 -21.24
CA VAL A 5 35.48 40.65 -21.30
C VAL A 5 35.31 39.45 -20.33
N CYS A 6 34.67 39.73 -19.18
CA CYS A 6 34.29 38.71 -18.23
C CYS A 6 33.07 37.94 -18.75
N ARG A 7 33.23 36.69 -19.23
CA ARG A 7 32.11 35.80 -19.56
C ARG A 7 31.63 35.14 -18.28
N SER A 8 30.50 35.57 -17.79
CA SER A 8 29.80 34.86 -16.69
C SER A 8 29.19 33.58 -17.22
N LEU A 9 29.71 32.45 -16.76
CA LEU A 9 29.13 31.13 -17.01
C LEU A 9 27.93 30.94 -16.08
N LEU A 10 26.69 31.04 -16.61
CA LEU A 10 25.48 30.70 -15.87
C LEU A 10 25.43 29.17 -15.76
N LEU A 11 25.71 28.64 -14.56
CA LEU A 11 25.34 27.26 -14.22
C LEU A 11 23.82 27.22 -13.95
N LEU A 12 23.08 26.62 -14.85
CA LEU A 12 21.68 26.27 -14.62
C LEU A 12 21.66 25.03 -13.72
N PRO A 13 20.91 25.04 -12.59
CA PRO A 13 20.72 23.86 -11.80
C PRO A 13 19.92 22.83 -12.61
N THR A 14 20.50 21.69 -12.89
CA THR A 14 19.78 20.52 -13.40
C THR A 14 19.01 19.93 -12.24
N PHE A 15 17.69 20.16 -12.22
CA PHE A 15 16.79 19.39 -11.36
C PHE A 15 16.76 17.96 -11.93
N ALA A 16 17.42 17.03 -11.26
CA ALA A 16 17.17 15.62 -11.46
C ALA A 16 15.77 15.35 -10.89
N PHE A 17 14.78 15.14 -11.76
CA PHE A 17 13.54 14.50 -11.34
C PHE A 17 13.93 13.08 -10.92
N ALA A 18 13.69 12.73 -9.65
CA ALA A 18 13.66 11.32 -9.27
C ALA A 18 12.58 10.68 -10.16
N ALA A 19 12.95 9.65 -10.91
CA ALA A 19 11.94 8.86 -11.60
C ALA A 19 11.05 8.25 -10.53
N ASP A 20 9.75 8.38 -10.68
CA ASP A 20 8.80 7.68 -9.82
C ASP A 20 9.12 6.19 -9.91
N LEU A 21 9.26 5.55 -8.74
CA LEU A 21 9.49 4.12 -8.68
C LEU A 21 8.22 3.41 -9.18
N PRO A 22 8.34 2.32 -9.94
CA PRO A 22 7.16 1.63 -10.42
C PRO A 22 6.31 1.13 -9.25
N GLU A 23 5.08 1.59 -9.22
CA GLU A 23 3.98 1.13 -8.39
C GLU A 23 2.85 0.65 -9.30
N MET A 24 2.17 -0.39 -8.88
CA MET A 24 1.07 -0.97 -9.63
C MET A 24 -0.20 -0.85 -8.80
N VAL A 25 -1.12 0.02 -9.22
CA VAL A 25 -2.48 0.04 -8.65
C VAL A 25 -3.22 -1.22 -9.13
N ILE A 26 -3.52 -2.11 -8.19
CA ILE A 26 -4.28 -3.35 -8.41
C ILE A 26 -5.77 -3.04 -8.52
N GLY A 27 -6.27 -2.12 -7.69
CA GLY A 27 -7.65 -1.66 -7.72
C GLY A 27 -8.00 -0.69 -6.61
N GLU A 28 -9.16 -0.05 -6.75
CA GLU A 28 -9.68 0.93 -5.81
C GLU A 28 -11.13 0.61 -5.46
N VAL A 29 -11.50 0.76 -4.19
CA VAL A 29 -12.87 0.53 -3.71
C VAL A 29 -13.23 1.55 -2.63
N SER A 30 -14.43 2.09 -2.71
CA SER A 30 -15.03 2.89 -1.63
C SER A 30 -16.08 2.05 -0.89
N THR A 31 -15.99 2.05 0.43
CA THR A 31 -16.82 1.24 1.31
C THR A 31 -17.51 2.09 2.38
N LYS A 32 -18.53 1.52 3.04
CA LYS A 32 -19.08 2.14 4.26
C LYS A 32 -18.17 1.87 5.47
N PRO A 33 -18.08 2.80 6.41
CA PRO A 33 -18.81 4.06 6.53
C PRO A 33 -18.10 5.29 5.91
N GLY A 34 -17.47 5.16 4.75
CA GLY A 34 -16.72 6.24 4.08
C GLY A 34 -15.22 5.98 4.10
N ILE A 35 -14.81 4.72 3.83
CA ILE A 35 -13.42 4.31 3.71
C ILE A 35 -13.10 4.05 2.24
N SER A 36 -12.04 4.66 1.75
CA SER A 36 -11.40 4.32 0.48
C SER A 36 -10.27 3.33 0.73
N LEU A 37 -10.23 2.29 -0.07
CA LEU A 37 -9.17 1.28 -0.09
C LEU A 37 -8.52 1.32 -1.48
N ILE A 38 -7.20 1.55 -1.52
CA ILE A 38 -6.39 1.41 -2.73
C ILE A 38 -5.50 0.20 -2.50
N PHE A 39 -5.56 -0.78 -3.40
CA PHE A 39 -4.78 -2.01 -3.36
C PHE A 39 -3.64 -1.89 -4.35
N GLU A 40 -2.41 -2.13 -3.90
CA GLU A 40 -1.22 -1.85 -4.69
C GLU A 40 -0.17 -2.95 -4.55
N GLY A 41 0.66 -3.07 -5.59
CA GLY A 41 1.92 -3.78 -5.55
C GLY A 41 3.05 -2.79 -5.82
N ALA A 42 4.04 -2.76 -4.94
CA ALA A 42 5.18 -1.87 -5.02
C ALA A 42 6.50 -2.62 -4.99
N ILE A 43 7.59 -1.92 -5.26
CA ILE A 43 8.94 -2.45 -5.11
C ILE A 43 9.20 -2.76 -3.63
N LYS A 44 9.73 -3.96 -3.33
CA LYS A 44 10.19 -4.33 -2.00
C LYS A 44 11.16 -3.29 -1.41
N ASP A 45 11.10 -3.08 -0.11
CA ASP A 45 11.92 -2.10 0.60
C ASP A 45 12.51 -2.68 1.90
N ASP A 46 13.53 -2.00 2.46
CA ASP A 46 14.07 -2.31 3.78
C ASP A 46 13.15 -1.74 4.87
N VAL A 47 12.20 -2.56 5.32
CA VAL A 47 11.26 -2.21 6.39
C VAL A 47 11.75 -2.76 7.72
N GLN A 48 11.90 -1.92 8.72
CA GLN A 48 12.39 -2.31 10.05
C GLN A 48 11.27 -2.41 11.10
N PRO A 49 11.28 -3.45 11.97
CA PRO A 49 12.26 -4.54 12.02
C PRO A 49 11.96 -5.61 10.95
N SER A 50 12.96 -5.93 10.14
CA SER A 50 12.80 -6.78 8.95
C SER A 50 12.29 -8.20 9.26
N GLN A 51 12.60 -8.73 10.43
CA GLN A 51 12.10 -10.05 10.87
C GLN A 51 10.57 -10.06 11.04
N ALA A 52 9.96 -8.91 11.32
CA ALA A 52 8.51 -8.79 11.47
C ALA A 52 7.80 -8.54 10.12
N PHE A 53 8.45 -7.81 9.20
CA PHE A 53 7.80 -7.29 7.99
C PHE A 53 8.29 -7.90 6.67
N GLY A 54 9.19 -8.87 6.74
CA GLY A 54 9.79 -9.55 5.59
C GLY A 54 11.10 -8.89 5.15
N LEU A 55 12.13 -9.73 4.96
CA LEU A 55 13.43 -9.28 4.49
C LEU A 55 13.34 -8.84 3.03
N GLU A 56 13.85 -7.65 2.71
CA GLU A 56 13.94 -7.16 1.33
C GLU A 56 14.64 -8.16 0.41
N SER A 57 15.75 -8.73 0.88
CA SER A 57 16.58 -9.69 0.11
C SER A 57 15.88 -11.03 -0.20
N GLU A 58 14.85 -11.39 0.55
CA GLU A 58 14.09 -12.63 0.40
C GLU A 58 12.71 -12.43 -0.25
N SER A 59 12.38 -11.17 -0.57
CA SER A 59 11.10 -10.77 -1.11
C SER A 59 11.19 -10.38 -2.58
N ASP A 60 10.07 -10.46 -3.28
CA ASP A 60 9.94 -10.06 -4.68
C ASP A 60 9.20 -8.72 -4.80
N ILE A 61 8.16 -8.53 -4.02
CA ILE A 61 7.32 -7.33 -4.03
C ILE A 61 7.00 -6.85 -2.61
N HIS A 62 6.51 -5.62 -2.53
CA HIS A 62 5.80 -5.05 -1.40
C HIS A 62 4.32 -5.00 -1.77
N ILE A 63 3.48 -5.78 -1.07
CA ILE A 63 2.03 -5.76 -1.28
C ILE A 63 1.39 -4.86 -0.25
N GLU A 64 0.47 -3.97 -0.65
CA GLU A 64 -0.04 -2.94 0.23
C GLU A 64 -1.49 -2.55 0.01
N VAL A 65 -2.08 -1.92 1.03
CA VAL A 65 -3.40 -1.32 1.02
C VAL A 65 -3.34 0.03 1.71
N VAL A 66 -3.59 1.09 0.96
CA VAL A 66 -3.81 2.42 1.51
C VAL A 66 -5.28 2.53 1.91
N ALA A 67 -5.55 2.70 3.20
CA ALA A 67 -6.90 2.78 3.75
C ALA A 67 -7.12 4.17 4.38
N THR A 68 -7.96 4.99 3.78
CA THR A 68 -8.21 6.37 4.22
C THR A 68 -9.68 6.70 4.30
N TRP A 69 -10.01 7.68 5.14
CA TRP A 69 -11.33 8.28 5.16
C TRP A 69 -11.59 9.10 3.89
N ASN A 70 -12.76 8.92 3.27
CA ASN A 70 -13.20 9.70 2.11
C ASN A 70 -14.28 10.73 2.46
N GLU A 71 -14.82 11.44 1.46
CA GLU A 71 -15.83 12.48 1.63
C GLU A 71 -17.16 12.01 2.25
N ALA A 72 -17.42 10.68 2.24
CA ALA A 72 -18.60 10.10 2.89
C ALA A 72 -18.33 9.65 4.35
N ALA A 73 -17.16 10.00 4.89
CA ALA A 73 -16.78 9.63 6.23
C ALA A 73 -17.69 10.26 7.29
N PRO A 74 -17.86 9.59 8.45
CA PRO A 74 -18.65 10.13 9.57
C PRO A 74 -18.06 11.44 10.09
N ARG A 75 -18.91 12.27 10.68
CA ARG A 75 -18.48 13.49 11.34
C ARG A 75 -17.42 13.21 12.41
N GLY A 76 -16.31 13.92 12.34
CA GLY A 76 -15.15 13.74 13.22
C GLY A 76 -14.03 12.89 12.63
N ALA A 77 -14.29 12.11 11.58
CA ALA A 77 -13.23 11.52 10.78
C ALA A 77 -12.59 12.60 9.88
N VAL A 78 -11.27 12.51 9.69
CA VAL A 78 -10.53 13.45 8.85
C VAL A 78 -10.39 12.86 7.45
N VAL A 79 -10.98 13.49 6.45
CA VAL A 79 -10.84 13.08 5.04
C VAL A 79 -9.37 12.99 4.65
N GLY A 80 -8.96 11.89 4.02
CA GLY A 80 -7.57 11.56 3.74
C GLY A 80 -6.80 10.97 4.93
N GLY A 81 -7.37 10.98 6.14
CA GLY A 81 -6.74 10.39 7.31
C GLY A 81 -6.74 8.86 7.26
N PHE A 82 -5.65 8.24 7.72
CA PHE A 82 -5.49 6.79 7.79
C PHE A 82 -6.52 6.13 8.71
N VAL A 83 -7.00 4.96 8.32
CA VAL A 83 -7.91 4.12 9.11
C VAL A 83 -7.10 3.05 9.83
N PRO A 84 -6.82 3.18 11.15
CA PRO A 84 -5.76 2.42 11.84
C PRO A 84 -6.17 1.05 12.38
N TYR A 85 -7.45 0.64 12.22
CA TYR A 85 -8.02 -0.51 12.94
C TYR A 85 -8.43 -1.67 12.04
N LEU A 86 -7.95 -1.72 10.79
CA LEU A 86 -8.30 -2.81 9.89
C LEU A 86 -7.37 -4.02 10.07
N ASP A 87 -7.94 -5.21 9.97
CA ASP A 87 -7.23 -6.47 9.87
C ASP A 87 -7.26 -6.93 8.41
N ILE A 88 -6.09 -6.94 7.76
CA ILE A 88 -5.99 -7.18 6.32
C ILE A 88 -5.11 -8.38 6.04
N THR A 89 -5.63 -9.28 5.22
CA THR A 89 -4.91 -10.45 4.72
C THR A 89 -5.04 -10.52 3.21
N ALA A 90 -3.94 -10.78 2.51
CA ALA A 90 -3.92 -11.05 1.09
C ALA A 90 -3.60 -12.53 0.82
N VAL A 91 -4.32 -13.17 -0.09
CA VAL A 91 -3.97 -14.45 -0.69
C VAL A 91 -3.46 -14.17 -2.09
N ILE A 92 -2.19 -14.42 -2.34
CA ILE A 92 -1.54 -14.28 -3.65
C ILE A 92 -1.43 -15.67 -4.25
N LYS A 93 -2.01 -15.86 -5.42
CA LYS A 93 -2.02 -17.15 -6.13
C LYS A 93 -1.47 -16.99 -7.53
N ASN A 94 -0.49 -17.79 -7.87
CA ASN A 94 0.00 -17.93 -9.25
C ASN A 94 -1.02 -18.76 -10.04
N GLN A 95 -1.50 -18.24 -11.18
CA GLN A 95 -2.53 -18.91 -11.98
C GLN A 95 -1.97 -20.10 -12.77
N ASP A 96 -0.67 -20.05 -13.12
CA ASP A 96 -0.02 -21.07 -13.94
C ASP A 96 0.35 -22.32 -13.12
N SER A 97 0.94 -22.12 -11.92
CA SER A 97 1.36 -23.22 -11.04
C SER A 97 0.32 -23.62 -10.00
N ALA A 98 -0.70 -22.79 -9.78
CA ALA A 98 -1.68 -22.90 -8.71
C ALA A 98 -1.09 -22.79 -7.27
N GLU A 99 0.20 -22.50 -7.13
CA GLU A 99 0.83 -22.19 -5.84
C GLU A 99 0.25 -20.91 -5.24
N GLU A 100 0.09 -20.88 -3.93
CA GLU A 100 -0.45 -19.73 -3.22
C GLU A 100 0.25 -19.47 -1.91
N ILE A 101 0.22 -18.22 -1.47
CA ILE A 101 0.67 -17.79 -0.14
C ILE A 101 -0.39 -16.90 0.50
N VAL A 102 -0.40 -16.91 1.83
CA VAL A 102 -1.23 -16.02 2.64
C VAL A 102 -0.33 -15.01 3.34
N VAL A 103 -0.64 -13.74 3.18
CA VAL A 103 0.16 -12.63 3.70
C VAL A 103 -0.73 -11.75 4.56
N ARG A 104 -0.35 -11.54 5.82
CA ARG A 104 -0.97 -10.51 6.66
C ARG A 104 -0.28 -9.18 6.41
N LEU A 105 -1.06 -8.12 6.23
CA LEU A 105 -0.57 -6.76 6.07
C LEU A 105 -0.67 -6.04 7.41
N ASP A 106 0.44 -5.46 7.83
CA ASP A 106 0.55 -4.71 9.09
C ASP A 106 0.77 -3.22 8.80
N PRO A 107 0.44 -2.31 9.74
CA PRO A 107 0.66 -0.88 9.52
C PRO A 107 2.15 -0.55 9.29
N HIS A 108 2.44 0.14 8.20
CA HIS A 108 3.74 0.68 7.83
C HIS A 108 3.69 2.21 7.77
N LEU A 109 4.86 2.84 7.78
CA LEU A 109 5.02 4.28 7.62
C LEU A 109 6.19 4.53 6.67
N ASN A 110 5.96 5.28 5.61
CA ASN A 110 6.99 5.78 4.71
C ASN A 110 6.82 7.28 4.44
N MET A 111 7.67 7.86 3.60
CA MET A 111 7.65 9.30 3.29
C MET A 111 6.73 9.64 2.10
N SER A 112 6.36 8.65 1.28
CA SER A 112 5.49 8.84 0.11
C SER A 112 4.02 8.74 0.50
N ASP A 113 3.63 7.59 1.05
CA ASP A 113 2.23 7.21 1.27
C ASP A 113 1.77 7.46 2.70
N ASN A 114 2.71 7.86 3.57
CA ASN A 114 2.46 7.99 4.99
C ASN A 114 2.09 6.62 5.62
N PHE A 115 1.00 6.52 6.37
CA PHE A 115 0.53 5.25 6.92
C PHE A 115 -0.23 4.43 5.88
N HIS A 116 0.12 3.16 5.76
CA HIS A 116 -0.54 2.16 4.94
C HIS A 116 -0.40 0.77 5.57
N TYR A 117 -1.17 -0.21 5.11
CA TYR A 117 -1.04 -1.61 5.51
C TYR A 117 -0.23 -2.34 4.47
N ALA A 118 0.86 -2.99 4.85
CA ALA A 118 1.72 -3.63 3.86
C ALA A 118 2.56 -4.78 4.40
N ARG A 119 3.26 -5.47 3.48
CA ARG A 119 4.29 -6.45 3.78
C ARG A 119 5.15 -6.75 2.57
N ASN A 120 6.45 -6.88 2.80
CA ASN A 120 7.34 -7.51 1.83
C ASN A 120 7.01 -9.00 1.71
N THR A 121 6.93 -9.52 0.49
CA THR A 121 6.58 -10.91 0.26
C THR A 121 7.23 -11.50 -0.98
N LYS A 122 7.45 -12.81 -0.95
CA LYS A 122 7.89 -13.57 -2.10
C LYS A 122 6.67 -14.00 -2.91
N LEU A 123 6.76 -13.89 -4.24
CA LEU A 123 5.72 -14.40 -5.13
C LEU A 123 5.72 -15.93 -5.16
N PRO A 124 4.54 -16.59 -5.12
CA PRO A 124 4.46 -18.04 -5.31
C PRO A 124 4.68 -18.41 -6.77
N GLY A 125 5.47 -19.43 -7.03
CA GLY A 125 5.82 -19.86 -8.40
C GLY A 125 6.81 -18.94 -9.10
N ALA A 126 6.72 -18.86 -10.42
CA ALA A 126 7.61 -18.06 -11.26
C ALA A 126 7.19 -16.58 -11.24
N LYS A 127 8.16 -15.65 -11.15
CA LYS A 127 7.90 -14.19 -11.07
C LYS A 127 7.22 -13.61 -12.32
N ASP A 128 7.47 -14.21 -13.47
CA ASP A 128 6.87 -13.89 -14.76
C ASP A 128 5.50 -14.55 -14.98
N GLY A 129 4.94 -15.17 -13.92
CA GLY A 129 3.59 -15.75 -13.94
C GLY A 129 2.49 -14.71 -13.86
N VAL A 130 1.27 -15.15 -14.11
CA VAL A 130 0.05 -14.36 -13.94
C VAL A 130 -0.55 -14.65 -12.57
N TYR A 131 -1.01 -13.61 -11.88
CA TYR A 131 -1.46 -13.75 -10.49
C TYR A 131 -2.92 -13.35 -10.28
N THR A 132 -3.50 -13.97 -9.27
CA THR A 132 -4.73 -13.53 -8.62
C THR A 132 -4.39 -13.10 -7.20
N VAL A 133 -4.83 -11.92 -6.79
CA VAL A 133 -4.75 -11.47 -5.39
C VAL A 133 -6.15 -11.31 -4.83
N THR A 134 -6.38 -11.91 -3.66
CA THR A 134 -7.64 -11.79 -2.94
C THR A 134 -7.35 -11.17 -1.57
N PHE A 135 -7.83 -9.95 -1.37
CA PHE A 135 -7.73 -9.27 -0.08
C PHE A 135 -8.98 -9.55 0.75
N SER A 136 -8.78 -9.97 1.98
CA SER A 136 -9.79 -10.00 3.03
C SER A 136 -9.53 -8.84 3.97
N VAL A 137 -10.43 -7.87 4.00
CA VAL A 137 -10.35 -6.70 4.89
C VAL A 137 -11.45 -6.83 5.93
N ARG A 138 -11.09 -6.77 7.20
CA ARG A 138 -12.02 -6.89 8.33
C ARG A 138 -11.90 -5.68 9.24
N GLY A 139 -13.01 -5.31 9.90
CA GLY A 139 -12.99 -4.38 11.02
C GLY A 139 -12.43 -5.05 12.28
N PRO A 140 -12.18 -4.28 13.35
CA PRO A 140 -11.70 -4.80 14.61
C PRO A 140 -12.76 -5.67 15.29
N GLU A 141 -12.33 -6.60 16.12
CA GLU A 141 -13.21 -7.26 17.07
C GLU A 141 -13.72 -6.24 18.12
N ALA A 142 -14.87 -6.50 18.71
CA ALA A 142 -15.55 -5.55 19.60
C ALA A 142 -14.70 -5.10 20.82
N ALA A 143 -13.67 -5.87 21.19
CA ALA A 143 -12.78 -5.57 22.30
C ALA A 143 -11.49 -4.80 21.90
N ASP A 144 -11.20 -4.68 20.62
CA ASP A 144 -9.93 -4.12 20.15
C ASP A 144 -9.94 -2.58 20.12
N VAL A 145 -11.11 -1.99 19.94
CA VAL A 145 -11.27 -0.52 19.86
C VAL A 145 -12.46 -0.07 20.70
N GLY A 146 -12.22 0.85 21.63
CA GLY A 146 -13.28 1.48 22.42
C GLY A 146 -14.07 2.48 21.56
N ILE A 147 -15.39 2.30 21.46
CA ILE A 147 -16.28 3.16 20.67
C ILE A 147 -17.15 3.98 21.58
N HIS A 148 -17.06 5.30 21.49
CA HIS A 148 -17.88 6.23 22.26
C HIS A 148 -19.34 6.23 21.80
N TYR A 149 -20.24 6.69 22.68
CA TYR A 149 -21.68 6.68 22.46
C TYR A 149 -22.10 7.46 21.21
N ASP A 150 -21.54 8.65 21.00
CA ASP A 150 -21.84 9.52 19.85
C ASP A 150 -21.48 8.86 18.50
N TRP A 151 -20.35 8.15 18.45
CA TRP A 151 -19.98 7.37 17.27
C TRP A 151 -20.96 6.23 17.00
N ARG A 152 -21.35 5.49 18.05
CA ARG A 152 -22.30 4.38 17.91
C ARG A 152 -23.69 4.83 17.43
N GLU A 153 -24.14 6.00 17.86
CA GLU A 153 -25.42 6.58 17.42
C GLU A 153 -25.37 7.03 15.94
N GLU A 154 -24.23 7.55 15.48
CA GLU A 154 -24.09 8.07 14.12
C GLU A 154 -23.70 6.98 13.11
N VAL A 155 -22.76 6.10 13.47
CA VAL A 155 -22.13 5.11 12.58
C VAL A 155 -22.63 3.69 12.86
N GLY A 156 -22.90 3.37 14.11
CA GLY A 156 -23.26 2.04 14.58
C GLY A 156 -22.14 1.36 15.38
N GLU A 157 -22.40 0.12 15.78
CA GLU A 157 -21.46 -0.65 16.59
C GLU A 157 -20.29 -1.22 15.77
N LYS A 158 -20.48 -1.38 14.47
CA LYS A 158 -19.44 -1.87 13.57
C LYS A 158 -18.70 -0.72 12.91
N LEU A 159 -17.39 -0.69 13.08
CA LEU A 159 -16.50 0.29 12.43
C LEU A 159 -16.31 0.01 10.94
N PHE A 160 -16.44 -1.24 10.53
CA PHE A 160 -16.33 -1.69 9.14
C PHE A 160 -17.02 -3.06 8.98
N ASP A 161 -17.83 -3.22 7.94
CA ASP A 161 -18.56 -4.49 7.71
C ASP A 161 -17.68 -5.60 7.18
N GLY A 162 -16.49 -5.26 6.71
CA GLY A 162 -15.60 -6.18 6.05
C GLY A 162 -15.87 -6.30 4.54
N GLY A 163 -14.92 -6.92 3.85
CA GLY A 163 -15.04 -7.18 2.43
C GLY A 163 -13.98 -8.15 1.93
N ILE A 164 -14.31 -8.85 0.85
CA ILE A 164 -13.37 -9.68 0.08
C ILE A 164 -13.26 -9.06 -1.31
N PHE A 165 -12.04 -8.67 -1.68
CA PHE A 165 -11.75 -8.00 -2.94
C PHE A 165 -10.78 -8.87 -3.74
N LYS A 166 -11.21 -9.31 -4.92
CA LYS A 166 -10.45 -10.22 -5.77
C LYS A 166 -10.09 -9.56 -7.09
N PHE A 167 -8.80 -9.59 -7.41
CA PHE A 167 -8.24 -9.06 -8.65
C PHE A 167 -7.48 -10.19 -9.36
N THR A 168 -7.66 -10.31 -10.66
CA THR A 168 -7.09 -11.36 -11.49
C THR A 168 -6.22 -10.79 -12.60
N ASP A 169 -5.45 -11.65 -13.24
CA ASP A 169 -4.66 -11.33 -14.43
C ASP A 169 -3.60 -10.23 -14.15
N LEU A 170 -3.01 -10.28 -12.94
CA LEU A 170 -2.00 -9.35 -12.48
C LEU A 170 -0.61 -9.82 -12.90
N ASP A 171 0.19 -8.89 -13.45
CA ASP A 171 1.60 -9.10 -13.78
C ASP A 171 2.46 -8.24 -12.84
N PHE A 172 3.30 -8.90 -12.03
CA PHE A 172 4.17 -8.24 -11.07
C PHE A 172 5.64 -8.17 -11.52
N LEU A 173 5.96 -8.57 -12.76
CA LEU A 173 7.35 -8.75 -13.20
C LEU A 173 8.17 -7.46 -13.06
N ASP A 174 7.64 -6.34 -13.55
CA ASP A 174 8.36 -5.06 -13.55
C ASP A 174 8.72 -4.61 -12.12
N ILE A 175 7.80 -4.71 -11.16
CA ILE A 175 8.07 -4.32 -9.77
C ILE A 175 8.96 -5.35 -9.05
N ALA A 176 8.81 -6.64 -9.38
CA ALA A 176 9.62 -7.71 -8.78
C ALA A 176 11.10 -7.66 -9.20
N GLU A 177 11.40 -7.18 -10.41
CA GLU A 177 12.76 -7.00 -10.93
C GLU A 177 13.36 -5.64 -10.57
N SER A 178 12.52 -4.67 -10.19
CA SER A 178 12.98 -3.33 -9.83
C SER A 178 13.62 -3.28 -8.44
N ARG A 179 14.45 -2.24 -8.24
CA ARG A 179 15.14 -1.97 -6.97
C ARG A 179 15.05 -0.49 -6.62
N ARG A 180 14.87 -0.20 -5.35
CA ARG A 180 14.87 1.20 -4.85
C ARG A 180 16.28 1.79 -4.78
N ARG A 181 17.34 0.97 -4.73
CA ARG A 181 18.77 1.36 -4.57
C ARG A 181 19.67 0.47 -5.39
#